data_bc55d796c0756a41edad196c9396728c
#
_entry.id   bc55d796c0756a41edad196c9396728c
#
_cell.length_a   1.000
_cell.length_b   1.000
_cell.length_c   1.000
_cell.angle_alpha   90.00
_cell.angle_beta   90.00
_cell.angle_gamma   90.00
#
_symmetry.space_group_name_H-M   'P 1'
#
loop_
_entity.id
_entity.type
_entity.pdbx_description
1 polymer ?
#
loop_
_entity_poly.entity_id
_entity_poly.type
_entity_poly.pdbx_seq_one_letter_code
_entity_poly.pdbx_strand_id
1 'polypeptide(L)'
;NNGGAIHSSCSNSTIVNCNFINNIANNGAGAIHSSCSNSTISSCNFINNTANHAGAIYNAGSDSTMMNCNFINNIANNGGAIHSSCSNSTIVNCNFINNTANNGGAIHNFGSITVSNSKFKDNNASKGVAIYNDVYSQISIGTINLNNNTYSGINNGKTYIYNIGTILTPVTITVLENKTVNCRYNNEITLFATITTSFDGASVAGGALNFIIGRSTISTVATSNDNGTYNYTYKVPFRNISEIISASYNNASNAYVYSGILDSRNVTSVNIIVNNVVMIYKDGSRLYATLLDAKGNPLINTALSFTINGATYNKTTDLKGIASIALNLEHGIYNAVISYAGNKMYKPSSVNSTVTIKSSITGQNIVKMYQNDTRFYAKFIDSTGKALTNTEVKFNIHGVFYTKKTDKDGVADMGIMLRPGTYILTAYNPVTGEEKGFNITIRSLIVQNDLTKYYSNASKFQATIYNKDGSLAVGKNITFNINGVFYTKTTDSNGVASLGIALRPENYTITTMYDGLDIGNKVKVIPTLVTKDLNMKHLDGSNFTALTLDGQGKPLANQNISFNVNGVFYHKVTNKDGIASLGIRLMSGEYIITSYWNNFQTGNTIKINP
;
A
#
# COMPACT_ATOMS: atom_id res chain seq x y z
N ASN A 1 2.97 -18.17 -20.95
CA ASN A 1 2.59 -18.50 -19.58
C ASN A 1 1.46 -17.57 -19.15
N ASN A 2 0.31 -18.15 -18.77
CA ASN A 2 -0.87 -17.40 -18.34
C ASN A 2 -0.84 -17.06 -16.85
N GLY A 3 -0.17 -17.88 -16.00
CA GLY A 3 0.05 -17.62 -14.58
C GLY A 3 1.49 -17.91 -14.21
N GLY A 4 2.14 -16.97 -13.51
CA GLY A 4 3.55 -17.12 -13.11
C GLY A 4 3.75 -18.20 -12.05
N ALA A 5 2.82 -18.33 -11.10
CA ALA A 5 2.85 -19.35 -10.05
C ALA A 5 1.73 -20.37 -10.22
N ILE A 6 0.49 -19.94 -10.44
CA ILE A 6 -0.68 -20.80 -10.55
C ILE A 6 -1.48 -20.45 -11.81
N HIS A 7 -1.83 -21.48 -12.58
CA HIS A 7 -2.87 -21.42 -13.60
C HIS A 7 -3.94 -22.45 -13.25
N SER A 8 -5.16 -21.99 -12.95
CA SER A 8 -6.26 -22.85 -12.51
C SER A 8 -7.52 -22.62 -13.33
N SER A 9 -8.17 -23.72 -13.71
CA SER A 9 -9.44 -23.73 -14.44
C SER A 9 -10.50 -24.65 -13.79
N CYS A 10 -10.31 -25.00 -12.52
CA CYS A 10 -11.27 -25.77 -11.72
C CYS A 10 -12.25 -24.88 -10.95
N SER A 11 -13.41 -25.41 -10.57
CA SER A 11 -14.36 -24.70 -9.70
C SER A 11 -14.07 -24.95 -8.22
N ASN A 12 -14.55 -24.05 -7.34
CA ASN A 12 -14.46 -24.16 -5.88
C ASN A 12 -13.01 -24.22 -5.33
N SER A 13 -12.08 -23.55 -5.99
CA SER A 13 -10.68 -23.49 -5.53
C SER A 13 -10.54 -22.62 -4.29
N THR A 14 -9.67 -23.04 -3.36
CA THR A 14 -9.38 -22.28 -2.15
C THR A 14 -7.87 -22.10 -1.99
N ILE A 15 -7.42 -20.86 -1.85
CA ILE A 15 -6.02 -20.48 -1.62
C ILE A 15 -5.98 -19.60 -0.36
N VAL A 16 -5.29 -20.06 0.68
CA VAL A 16 -5.28 -19.42 1.99
C VAL A 16 -3.86 -19.30 2.53
N ASN A 17 -3.55 -18.16 3.15
CA ASN A 17 -2.29 -17.90 3.85
C ASN A 17 -1.04 -18.12 2.99
N CYS A 18 -1.11 -17.78 1.70
CA CYS A 18 -0.03 -17.98 0.75
C CYS A 18 0.69 -16.68 0.41
N ASN A 19 1.99 -16.80 0.09
CA ASN A 19 2.79 -15.69 -0.39
C ASN A 19 3.17 -15.92 -1.85
N PHE A 20 2.81 -14.98 -2.70
CA PHE A 20 3.16 -14.95 -4.12
C PHE A 20 4.09 -13.77 -4.34
N ILE A 21 5.38 -14.03 -4.43
CA ILE A 21 6.41 -13.00 -4.42
C ILE A 21 7.30 -13.11 -5.65
N ASN A 22 7.50 -11.99 -6.36
CA ASN A 22 8.38 -11.88 -7.53
C ASN A 22 8.04 -12.86 -8.67
N ASN A 23 6.75 -13.21 -8.83
CA ASN A 23 6.35 -14.07 -9.93
C ASN A 23 6.18 -13.24 -11.20
N ILE A 24 6.60 -13.81 -12.32
CA ILE A 24 6.57 -13.16 -13.64
C ILE A 24 5.87 -14.06 -14.64
N ALA A 25 4.96 -13.47 -15.42
CA ALA A 25 4.36 -14.11 -16.57
C ALA A 25 4.42 -13.19 -17.80
N ASN A 26 4.56 -13.75 -18.99
CA ASN A 26 4.57 -12.97 -20.23
C ASN A 26 3.17 -12.46 -20.60
N ASN A 27 2.12 -13.26 -20.28
CA ASN A 27 0.71 -12.91 -20.48
C ASN A 27 -0.07 -13.25 -19.21
N GLY A 28 -1.36 -12.95 -19.15
CA GLY A 28 -2.21 -13.32 -18.02
C GLY A 28 -1.81 -12.61 -16.73
N ALA A 29 -1.42 -13.37 -15.71
CA ALA A 29 -1.14 -12.85 -14.37
C ALA A 29 0.25 -13.23 -13.86
N GLY A 30 0.91 -12.30 -13.18
CA GLY A 30 2.22 -12.55 -12.57
C GLY A 30 2.18 -13.70 -11.56
N ALA A 31 1.16 -13.77 -10.72
CA ALA A 31 1.01 -14.86 -9.75
C ALA A 31 -0.06 -15.87 -10.17
N ILE A 32 -1.33 -15.50 -10.19
CA ILE A 32 -2.45 -16.43 -10.39
C ILE A 32 -3.28 -16.06 -11.60
N HIS A 33 -3.39 -16.96 -12.56
CA HIS A 33 -4.40 -16.91 -13.60
C HIS A 33 -5.52 -17.89 -13.23
N SER A 34 -6.71 -17.36 -12.90
CA SER A 34 -7.86 -18.17 -12.47
C SER A 34 -9.02 -18.02 -13.45
N SER A 35 -9.48 -19.14 -14.00
CA SER A 35 -10.78 -19.28 -14.67
C SER A 35 -11.77 -20.08 -13.82
N CYS A 36 -11.52 -20.21 -12.53
CA CYS A 36 -12.31 -20.97 -11.57
C CYS A 36 -13.52 -20.19 -11.09
N SER A 37 -14.70 -20.76 -11.15
CA SER A 37 -15.90 -20.23 -10.50
C SER A 37 -15.95 -20.62 -9.02
N ASN A 38 -16.62 -19.81 -8.19
CA ASN A 38 -16.76 -19.99 -6.73
C ASN A 38 -15.41 -20.16 -6.00
N SER A 39 -14.37 -19.49 -6.44
CA SER A 39 -13.07 -19.60 -5.81
C SER A 39 -12.88 -18.60 -4.67
N THR A 40 -12.08 -18.98 -3.68
CA THR A 40 -11.75 -18.14 -2.53
C THR A 40 -10.25 -17.96 -2.41
N ILE A 41 -9.79 -16.72 -2.35
CA ILE A 41 -8.42 -16.35 -2.06
C ILE A 41 -8.43 -15.50 -0.80
N SER A 42 -7.80 -15.98 0.28
CA SER A 42 -7.86 -15.27 1.55
C SER A 42 -6.53 -15.23 2.29
N SER A 43 -6.30 -14.13 3.00
CA SER A 43 -5.10 -13.92 3.83
C SER A 43 -3.78 -14.14 3.09
N CYS A 44 -3.75 -13.79 1.80
CA CYS A 44 -2.60 -13.98 0.92
C CYS A 44 -1.86 -12.67 0.66
N ASN A 45 -0.55 -12.79 0.40
CA ASN A 45 0.28 -11.65 0.00
C ASN A 45 0.73 -11.83 -1.44
N PHE A 46 0.51 -10.81 -2.24
CA PHE A 46 0.92 -10.71 -3.63
C PHE A 46 1.89 -9.54 -3.76
N ILE A 47 3.19 -9.83 -3.84
CA ILE A 47 4.23 -8.81 -3.73
C ILE A 47 5.16 -8.87 -4.94
N ASN A 48 5.38 -7.72 -5.59
CA ASN A 48 6.33 -7.56 -6.71
C ASN A 48 6.04 -8.53 -7.88
N ASN A 49 4.79 -8.90 -8.13
CA ASN A 49 4.47 -9.76 -9.27
C ASN A 49 4.27 -8.92 -10.52
N THR A 50 4.65 -9.46 -11.68
CA THR A 50 4.65 -8.73 -12.94
C THR A 50 4.09 -9.58 -14.07
N ALA A 51 3.19 -9.00 -14.88
CA ALA A 51 2.74 -9.60 -16.13
C ALA A 51 2.21 -8.55 -17.12
N ASN A 52 1.74 -8.99 -18.28
CA ASN A 52 1.17 -8.09 -19.27
C ASN A 52 -0.26 -7.65 -18.89
N HIS A 53 -1.12 -8.56 -18.41
CA HIS A 53 -2.52 -8.25 -18.12
C HIS A 53 -2.79 -7.93 -16.64
N ALA A 54 -2.36 -8.74 -15.69
CA ALA A 54 -2.55 -8.54 -14.26
C ALA A 54 -1.24 -8.75 -13.52
N GLY A 55 -0.81 -7.78 -12.72
CA GLY A 55 0.44 -7.95 -11.97
C GLY A 55 0.39 -9.15 -11.03
N ALA A 56 -0.71 -9.34 -10.31
CA ALA A 56 -0.89 -10.45 -9.39
C ALA A 56 -1.94 -11.46 -9.88
N ILE A 57 -3.21 -11.06 -10.04
CA ILE A 57 -4.31 -11.98 -10.31
C ILE A 57 -5.08 -11.60 -11.57
N TYR A 58 -5.16 -12.50 -12.51
CA TYR A 58 -6.15 -12.47 -13.60
C TYR A 58 -7.34 -13.35 -13.19
N ASN A 59 -8.50 -12.74 -12.99
CA ASN A 59 -9.71 -13.43 -12.58
C ASN A 59 -10.76 -13.45 -13.71
N ALA A 60 -10.98 -14.62 -14.30
CA ALA A 60 -11.98 -14.86 -15.32
C ALA A 60 -13.12 -15.78 -14.85
N GLY A 61 -13.07 -16.30 -13.63
CA GLY A 61 -14.11 -17.15 -13.04
C GLY A 61 -15.18 -16.34 -12.33
N SER A 62 -16.44 -16.81 -12.35
CA SER A 62 -17.56 -16.16 -11.67
C SER A 62 -17.57 -16.41 -10.17
N ASP A 63 -18.28 -15.55 -9.43
CA ASP A 63 -18.58 -15.73 -7.99
C ASP A 63 -17.33 -15.94 -7.11
N SER A 64 -16.21 -15.32 -7.48
CA SER A 64 -14.96 -15.44 -6.77
C SER A 64 -14.88 -14.45 -5.61
N THR A 65 -14.26 -14.86 -4.51
CA THR A 65 -14.06 -14.02 -3.32
C THR A 65 -12.58 -13.84 -3.02
N MET A 66 -12.15 -12.61 -2.87
CA MET A 66 -10.81 -12.23 -2.40
C MET A 66 -10.95 -11.46 -1.09
N MET A 67 -10.35 -11.96 0.01
CA MET A 67 -10.50 -11.32 1.31
C MET A 67 -9.21 -11.28 2.11
N ASN A 68 -9.02 -10.19 2.86
CA ASN A 68 -7.87 -10.01 3.77
C ASN A 68 -6.51 -10.16 3.07
N CYS A 69 -6.42 -9.78 1.79
CA CYS A 69 -5.21 -9.95 0.99
C CYS A 69 -4.44 -8.62 0.83
N ASN A 70 -3.12 -8.75 0.67
CA ASN A 70 -2.25 -7.63 0.40
C ASN A 70 -1.71 -7.73 -1.03
N PHE A 71 -1.88 -6.67 -1.80
CA PHE A 71 -1.37 -6.52 -3.15
C PHE A 71 -0.38 -5.35 -3.17
N ILE A 72 0.91 -5.65 -3.22
CA ILE A 72 1.96 -4.64 -3.00
C ILE A 72 2.95 -4.67 -4.17
N ASN A 73 3.22 -3.49 -4.76
CA ASN A 73 4.24 -3.31 -5.81
C ASN A 73 4.02 -4.22 -7.05
N ASN A 74 2.79 -4.60 -7.37
CA ASN A 74 2.55 -5.42 -8.55
C ASN A 74 2.45 -4.53 -9.80
N ILE A 75 2.90 -5.04 -10.94
CA ILE A 75 3.04 -4.27 -12.17
C ILE A 75 2.41 -5.01 -13.35
N ALA A 76 1.60 -4.29 -14.13
CA ALA A 76 1.03 -4.78 -15.39
C ALA A 76 0.75 -3.66 -16.40
N ASN A 77 0.24 -4.00 -17.58
CA ASN A 77 -0.36 -3.01 -18.46
C ASN A 77 -1.80 -2.67 -18.05
N ASN A 78 -2.55 -3.68 -17.57
CA ASN A 78 -3.94 -3.51 -17.14
C ASN A 78 -4.15 -4.19 -15.77
N GLY A 79 -4.59 -3.43 -14.77
CA GLY A 79 -4.74 -3.93 -13.40
C GLY A 79 -3.39 -4.27 -12.75
N GLY A 80 -2.74 -3.27 -12.17
CA GLY A 80 -1.44 -3.45 -11.54
C GLY A 80 -1.42 -4.62 -10.55
N ALA A 81 -2.53 -4.83 -9.82
CA ALA A 81 -2.73 -6.01 -8.99
C ALA A 81 -3.70 -7.00 -9.65
N ILE A 82 -4.92 -6.57 -9.97
CA ILE A 82 -6.01 -7.45 -10.41
C ILE A 82 -6.55 -7.01 -11.76
N HIS A 83 -6.68 -7.96 -12.68
CA HIS A 83 -7.48 -7.83 -13.89
C HIS A 83 -8.69 -8.77 -13.75
N SER A 84 -9.89 -8.22 -13.81
CA SER A 84 -11.14 -8.97 -13.62
C SER A 84 -12.02 -8.90 -14.86
N SER A 85 -12.34 -10.05 -15.42
CA SER A 85 -13.34 -10.21 -16.48
C SER A 85 -14.51 -11.11 -16.07
N CYS A 86 -14.63 -11.38 -14.78
CA CYS A 86 -15.59 -12.28 -14.17
C CYS A 86 -16.91 -11.59 -13.84
N SER A 87 -17.98 -12.37 -13.66
CA SER A 87 -19.24 -11.91 -13.11
C SER A 87 -19.29 -12.16 -11.60
N ASN A 88 -19.86 -11.18 -10.86
CA ASN A 88 -20.24 -11.29 -9.45
C ASN A 88 -19.08 -11.63 -8.49
N SER A 89 -17.92 -11.01 -8.63
CA SER A 89 -16.80 -11.22 -7.70
C SER A 89 -16.79 -10.21 -6.56
N THR A 90 -16.27 -10.64 -5.41
CA THR A 90 -16.18 -9.84 -4.19
C THR A 90 -14.73 -9.67 -3.76
N ILE A 91 -14.35 -8.43 -3.47
CA ILE A 91 -13.05 -8.06 -2.92
C ILE A 91 -13.32 -7.32 -1.61
N VAL A 92 -12.85 -7.86 -0.49
CA VAL A 92 -13.16 -7.31 0.84
C VAL A 92 -11.93 -7.31 1.76
N ASN A 93 -11.78 -6.22 2.54
CA ASN A 93 -10.67 -6.04 3.50
C ASN A 93 -9.29 -6.21 2.87
N CYS A 94 -9.09 -5.78 1.62
CA CYS A 94 -7.82 -5.93 0.91
C CYS A 94 -7.03 -4.61 0.89
N ASN A 95 -5.70 -4.74 0.86
CA ASN A 95 -4.81 -3.60 0.73
C ASN A 95 -4.15 -3.61 -0.65
N PHE A 96 -4.29 -2.51 -1.39
CA PHE A 96 -3.67 -2.28 -2.68
C PHE A 96 -2.69 -1.13 -2.55
N ILE A 97 -1.38 -1.44 -2.51
CA ILE A 97 -0.35 -0.46 -2.19
C ILE A 97 0.71 -0.46 -3.30
N ASN A 98 0.97 0.74 -3.86
CA ASN A 98 2.04 0.97 -4.82
C ASN A 98 1.99 0.04 -6.06
N ASN A 99 0.78 -0.37 -6.50
CA ASN A 99 0.62 -1.14 -7.72
C ASN A 99 0.60 -0.19 -8.92
N THR A 100 1.12 -0.65 -10.06
CA THR A 100 1.30 0.21 -11.24
C THR A 100 0.77 -0.47 -12.50
N ALA A 101 -0.01 0.29 -13.28
CA ALA A 101 -0.49 -0.12 -14.59
C ALA A 101 -0.65 1.07 -15.55
N ASN A 102 -0.99 0.82 -16.81
CA ASN A 102 -1.50 1.85 -17.70
C ASN A 102 -2.96 2.17 -17.39
N ASN A 103 -3.78 1.14 -17.12
CA ASN A 103 -5.18 1.24 -16.78
C ASN A 103 -5.47 0.49 -15.47
N GLY A 104 -6.07 1.18 -14.48
CA GLY A 104 -6.36 0.63 -13.18
C GLY A 104 -5.09 0.28 -12.40
N GLY A 105 -4.49 1.24 -11.72
CA GLY A 105 -3.24 1.04 -10.99
C GLY A 105 -3.29 -0.15 -10.04
N ALA A 106 -4.44 -0.38 -9.41
CA ALA A 106 -4.71 -1.59 -8.65
C ALA A 106 -5.61 -2.56 -9.43
N ILE A 107 -6.80 -2.14 -9.87
CA ILE A 107 -7.82 -3.01 -10.45
C ILE A 107 -8.25 -2.52 -11.83
N HIS A 108 -8.25 -3.41 -12.81
CA HIS A 108 -8.90 -3.23 -14.11
C HIS A 108 -10.08 -4.20 -14.21
N ASN A 109 -11.28 -3.69 -14.43
CA ASN A 109 -12.52 -4.47 -14.41
C ASN A 109 -13.30 -4.39 -15.72
N PHE A 110 -13.64 -5.53 -16.30
CA PHE A 110 -14.60 -5.71 -17.39
C PHE A 110 -15.85 -6.47 -16.95
N GLY A 111 -15.83 -7.05 -15.77
CA GLY A 111 -16.89 -7.88 -15.22
C GLY A 111 -17.77 -7.16 -14.21
N SER A 112 -18.34 -7.90 -13.28
CA SER A 112 -19.10 -7.35 -12.16
C SER A 112 -18.36 -7.62 -10.86
N ILE A 113 -17.92 -6.57 -10.17
CA ILE A 113 -17.19 -6.67 -8.90
C ILE A 113 -17.80 -5.80 -7.81
N THR A 114 -17.79 -6.31 -6.59
CA THR A 114 -18.04 -5.54 -5.37
C THR A 114 -16.72 -5.39 -4.62
N VAL A 115 -16.34 -4.15 -4.29
CA VAL A 115 -15.13 -3.85 -3.51
C VAL A 115 -15.53 -3.13 -2.24
N SER A 116 -15.19 -3.71 -1.08
CA SER A 116 -15.58 -3.13 0.20
C SER A 116 -14.47 -3.19 1.24
N ASN A 117 -14.49 -2.22 2.17
CA ASN A 117 -13.57 -2.12 3.30
C ASN A 117 -12.08 -2.23 2.89
N SER A 118 -11.75 -1.82 1.68
CA SER A 118 -10.42 -2.01 1.09
C SER A 118 -9.67 -0.68 1.01
N LYS A 119 -8.34 -0.77 1.04
CA LYS A 119 -7.46 0.39 1.04
C LYS A 119 -6.67 0.46 -0.25
N PHE A 120 -6.74 1.62 -0.91
CA PHE A 120 -5.96 1.96 -2.10
C PHE A 120 -4.99 3.07 -1.75
N LYS A 121 -3.68 2.77 -1.78
CA LYS A 121 -2.65 3.74 -1.41
C LYS A 121 -1.51 3.74 -2.42
N ASP A 122 -1.12 4.95 -2.88
CA ASP A 122 0.05 5.17 -3.76
C ASP A 122 0.05 4.31 -5.05
N ASN A 123 -1.12 3.85 -5.51
CA ASN A 123 -1.20 3.14 -6.78
C ASN A 123 -1.07 4.14 -7.94
N ASN A 124 -0.52 3.70 -9.07
CA ASN A 124 -0.22 4.57 -10.20
C ASN A 124 -0.79 4.01 -11.51
N ALA A 125 -1.46 4.87 -12.28
CA ALA A 125 -1.93 4.54 -13.62
C ALA A 125 -2.09 5.77 -14.49
N SER A 126 -2.20 5.59 -15.80
CA SER A 126 -2.61 6.65 -16.71
C SER A 126 -4.08 6.99 -16.54
N LYS A 127 -4.93 6.00 -16.30
CA LYS A 127 -6.37 6.14 -16.05
C LYS A 127 -6.80 5.31 -14.85
N GLY A 128 -7.49 5.92 -13.87
CA GLY A 128 -7.96 5.29 -12.66
C GLY A 128 -6.81 4.75 -11.81
N VAL A 129 -6.18 5.61 -11.02
CA VAL A 129 -5.00 5.18 -10.24
C VAL A 129 -5.32 4.07 -9.26
N ALA A 130 -6.57 3.93 -8.84
CA ALA A 130 -7.05 2.77 -8.08
C ALA A 130 -7.76 1.78 -9.01
N ILE A 131 -8.85 2.20 -9.66
CA ILE A 131 -9.74 1.32 -10.41
C ILE A 131 -10.02 1.90 -11.81
N TYR A 132 -9.87 1.08 -12.84
CA TYR A 132 -10.40 1.32 -14.17
C TYR A 132 -11.55 0.36 -14.44
N ASN A 133 -12.77 0.90 -14.60
CA ASN A 133 -13.97 0.13 -14.93
C ASN A 133 -14.29 0.31 -16.41
N ASP A 134 -14.13 -0.72 -17.17
CA ASP A 134 -14.04 -0.72 -18.62
C ASP A 134 -15.27 -1.34 -19.30
N VAL A 135 -15.33 -1.22 -20.62
CA VAL A 135 -16.33 -1.86 -21.49
C VAL A 135 -15.57 -2.63 -22.58
N TYR A 136 -15.64 -3.95 -22.54
CA TYR A 136 -14.99 -4.79 -23.56
C TYR A 136 -15.81 -4.89 -24.86
N SER A 137 -17.15 -4.88 -24.75
CA SER A 137 -18.08 -4.95 -25.89
C SER A 137 -19.47 -4.45 -25.46
N GLN A 138 -20.40 -4.32 -26.40
CA GLN A 138 -21.79 -3.97 -26.06
C GLN A 138 -22.48 -4.98 -25.12
N ILE A 139 -21.91 -6.17 -24.96
CA ILE A 139 -22.45 -7.26 -24.12
C ILE A 139 -21.69 -7.35 -22.78
N SER A 140 -20.44 -6.91 -22.72
CA SER A 140 -19.61 -6.98 -21.50
C SER A 140 -19.27 -5.57 -21.02
N ILE A 141 -20.15 -5.04 -20.18
CA ILE A 141 -20.00 -3.73 -19.53
C ILE A 141 -19.54 -3.95 -18.11
N GLY A 142 -18.34 -3.48 -17.79
CA GLY A 142 -17.81 -3.56 -16.44
C GLY A 142 -18.74 -2.88 -15.44
N THR A 143 -19.07 -3.57 -14.36
CA THR A 143 -19.95 -3.06 -13.29
C THR A 143 -19.20 -3.08 -11.98
N ILE A 144 -19.20 -1.96 -11.26
CA ILE A 144 -18.55 -1.85 -9.94
C ILE A 144 -19.54 -1.40 -8.88
N ASN A 145 -19.46 -2.02 -7.71
CA ASN A 145 -20.12 -1.61 -6.48
C ASN A 145 -19.04 -1.35 -5.41
N LEU A 146 -19.00 -0.15 -4.87
CA LEU A 146 -17.96 0.31 -3.93
C LEU A 146 -18.58 0.67 -2.59
N ASN A 147 -17.99 0.21 -1.50
CA ASN A 147 -18.51 0.48 -0.17
C ASN A 147 -17.38 0.55 0.87
N ASN A 148 -17.31 1.68 1.59
CA ASN A 148 -16.38 1.90 2.70
C ASN A 148 -14.90 1.65 2.35
N ASN A 149 -14.47 2.06 1.16
CA ASN A 149 -13.07 1.98 0.75
C ASN A 149 -12.34 3.28 1.10
N THR A 150 -11.02 3.20 1.20
CA THR A 150 -10.17 4.38 1.44
C THR A 150 -9.16 4.56 0.31
N TYR A 151 -8.99 5.82 -0.10
CA TYR A 151 -8.12 6.20 -1.20
C TYR A 151 -7.14 7.26 -0.71
N SER A 152 -5.84 7.04 -0.92
CA SER A 152 -4.80 7.94 -0.42
C SER A 152 -3.52 7.87 -1.25
N GLY A 153 -2.64 8.85 -1.05
CA GLY A 153 -1.33 8.91 -1.69
C GLY A 153 -1.28 9.83 -2.91
N ILE A 154 -0.18 9.78 -3.63
CA ILE A 154 0.08 10.66 -4.77
C ILE A 154 -0.68 10.13 -5.99
N ASN A 155 -1.63 10.90 -6.50
CA ASN A 155 -2.38 10.59 -7.72
C ASN A 155 -1.93 11.40 -8.94
N ASN A 156 -0.94 12.28 -8.81
CA ASN A 156 -0.42 13.15 -9.88
C ASN A 156 -1.51 13.92 -10.64
N GLY A 157 -2.56 14.37 -9.93
CA GLY A 157 -3.70 15.08 -10.51
C GLY A 157 -4.69 14.19 -11.28
N LYS A 158 -4.59 12.87 -11.20
CA LYS A 158 -5.51 11.91 -11.82
C LYS A 158 -6.58 11.44 -10.84
N THR A 159 -7.66 10.86 -11.36
CA THR A 159 -8.74 10.33 -10.53
C THR A 159 -8.41 8.95 -9.97
N TYR A 160 -8.99 8.64 -8.82
CA TYR A 160 -8.92 7.28 -8.25
C TYR A 160 -9.67 6.27 -9.10
N ILE A 161 -10.82 6.65 -9.66
CA ILE A 161 -11.66 5.79 -10.49
C ILE A 161 -11.77 6.39 -11.90
N TYR A 162 -11.51 5.57 -12.92
CA TYR A 162 -11.86 5.89 -14.30
C TYR A 162 -12.94 4.92 -14.75
N ASN A 163 -14.14 5.45 -15.06
CA ASN A 163 -15.32 4.63 -15.32
C ASN A 163 -15.92 4.91 -16.69
N ILE A 164 -15.93 3.91 -17.55
CA ILE A 164 -16.71 3.91 -18.79
C ILE A 164 -17.78 2.81 -18.79
N GLY A 165 -17.76 1.91 -17.79
CA GLY A 165 -18.78 0.94 -17.47
C GLY A 165 -19.89 1.51 -16.59
N THR A 166 -20.44 0.74 -15.67
CA THR A 166 -21.51 1.12 -14.75
C THR A 166 -21.00 1.15 -13.30
N ILE A 167 -21.34 2.21 -12.57
CA ILE A 167 -21.15 2.29 -11.11
C ILE A 167 -22.51 2.08 -10.44
N LEU A 168 -22.62 1.05 -9.58
CA LEU A 168 -23.82 0.79 -8.78
C LEU A 168 -23.85 1.64 -7.50
N THR A 169 -22.70 1.94 -6.93
CA THR A 169 -22.57 2.86 -5.81
C THR A 169 -23.09 4.23 -6.20
N PRO A 170 -23.91 4.89 -5.37
CA PRO A 170 -24.33 6.26 -5.64
C PRO A 170 -23.15 7.21 -5.82
N VAL A 171 -23.25 8.11 -6.76
CA VAL A 171 -22.25 9.16 -7.01
C VAL A 171 -22.78 10.53 -6.64
N THR A 172 -21.88 11.43 -6.29
CA THR A 172 -22.17 12.85 -6.06
C THR A 172 -21.61 13.66 -7.21
N ILE A 173 -22.47 14.42 -7.88
CA ILE A 173 -22.10 15.33 -8.97
C ILE A 173 -22.13 16.75 -8.41
N THR A 174 -21.00 17.44 -8.45
CA THR A 174 -20.91 18.84 -8.06
C THR A 174 -20.76 19.70 -9.31
N VAL A 175 -21.78 20.51 -9.59
CA VAL A 175 -21.81 21.43 -10.73
C VAL A 175 -21.44 22.81 -10.21
N LEU A 176 -20.43 23.43 -10.82
CA LEU A 176 -19.94 24.77 -10.45
C LEU A 176 -19.55 24.84 -8.97
N GLU A 177 -18.28 24.66 -8.69
CA GLU A 177 -17.68 24.67 -7.34
C GLU A 177 -18.16 25.87 -6.46
N ASN A 178 -18.55 26.98 -7.07
CA ASN A 178 -18.99 28.20 -6.42
C ASN A 178 -20.51 28.48 -6.55
N LYS A 179 -21.35 27.49 -6.66
CA LYS A 179 -22.82 27.55 -6.63
C LYS A 179 -23.51 28.59 -7.57
N THR A 180 -22.84 29.66 -7.97
CA THR A 180 -23.42 30.70 -8.85
C THR A 180 -22.38 31.21 -9.85
N VAL A 181 -22.68 31.11 -11.13
CA VAL A 181 -21.91 31.73 -12.21
C VAL A 181 -22.65 32.98 -12.67
N ASN A 182 -22.07 34.13 -12.41
CA ASN A 182 -22.55 35.39 -12.93
C ASN A 182 -21.89 35.67 -14.28
N CYS A 183 -22.67 35.89 -15.31
CA CYS A 183 -22.18 36.16 -16.66
C CYS A 183 -23.05 37.18 -17.38
N ARG A 184 -22.49 37.78 -18.42
CA ARG A 184 -23.32 38.58 -19.34
C ARG A 184 -23.92 37.65 -20.40
N TYR A 185 -25.15 37.97 -20.85
CA TYR A 185 -25.73 37.31 -22.01
C TYR A 185 -24.80 37.47 -23.23
N ASN A 186 -24.86 36.51 -24.15
CA ASN A 186 -24.01 36.36 -25.34
C ASN A 186 -22.51 36.09 -25.06
N ASN A 187 -22.11 35.93 -23.81
CA ASN A 187 -20.74 35.47 -23.48
C ASN A 187 -20.67 33.93 -23.49
N GLU A 188 -19.49 33.44 -23.79
CA GLU A 188 -19.17 32.04 -23.58
C GLU A 188 -18.68 31.85 -22.15
N ILE A 189 -19.19 30.81 -21.48
CA ILE A 189 -18.79 30.39 -20.15
C ILE A 189 -18.41 28.94 -20.19
N THR A 190 -17.45 28.53 -19.37
CA THR A 190 -17.15 27.11 -19.18
C THR A 190 -17.88 26.60 -17.94
N LEU A 191 -18.73 25.62 -18.13
CA LEU A 191 -19.37 24.86 -17.05
C LEU A 191 -18.42 23.77 -16.62
N PHE A 192 -18.33 23.59 -15.32
CA PHE A 192 -17.48 22.55 -14.70
C PHE A 192 -18.35 21.63 -13.86
N ALA A 193 -18.04 20.35 -13.87
CA ALA A 193 -18.59 19.39 -12.92
C ALA A 193 -17.53 18.38 -12.50
N THR A 194 -17.61 17.94 -11.28
CA THR A 194 -16.81 16.84 -10.73
C THR A 194 -17.72 15.74 -10.24
N ILE A 195 -17.25 14.52 -10.28
CA ILE A 195 -17.97 13.35 -9.78
C ILE A 195 -17.11 12.66 -8.71
N THR A 196 -17.75 12.32 -7.60
CA THR A 196 -17.16 11.49 -6.56
C THR A 196 -18.12 10.37 -6.17
N THR A 197 -17.61 9.25 -5.68
CA THR A 197 -18.46 8.24 -5.03
C THR A 197 -19.03 8.82 -3.73
N SER A 198 -20.34 8.61 -3.47
CA SER A 198 -21.02 9.32 -2.36
C SER A 198 -20.60 8.84 -0.98
N PHE A 199 -20.15 7.58 -0.85
CA PHE A 199 -19.76 7.01 0.45
C PHE A 199 -18.25 7.08 0.71
N ASP A 200 -17.44 6.86 -0.32
CA ASP A 200 -15.98 6.76 -0.19
C ASP A 200 -15.26 8.06 -0.60
N GLY A 201 -15.95 9.00 -1.26
CA GLY A 201 -15.40 10.28 -1.71
C GLY A 201 -14.34 10.15 -2.82
N ALA A 202 -14.23 8.98 -3.47
CA ALA A 202 -13.26 8.77 -4.53
C ALA A 202 -13.62 9.57 -5.79
N SER A 203 -12.65 10.29 -6.36
CA SER A 203 -12.84 11.02 -7.62
C SER A 203 -13.04 10.06 -8.79
N VAL A 204 -14.01 10.40 -9.65
CA VAL A 204 -14.42 9.58 -10.81
C VAL A 204 -14.23 10.37 -12.10
N ALA A 205 -13.57 9.75 -13.08
CA ALA A 205 -13.47 10.21 -14.46
C ALA A 205 -14.04 9.17 -15.42
N GLY A 206 -14.14 9.53 -16.71
CA GLY A 206 -14.67 8.66 -17.76
C GLY A 206 -16.21 8.69 -17.85
N GLY A 207 -16.76 7.98 -18.82
CA GLY A 207 -18.18 7.99 -19.10
C GLY A 207 -18.70 9.34 -19.64
N ALA A 208 -20.02 9.49 -19.65
CA ALA A 208 -20.70 10.64 -20.23
C ALA A 208 -21.46 11.43 -19.16
N LEU A 209 -21.17 12.73 -19.06
CA LEU A 209 -21.91 13.68 -18.23
C LEU A 209 -22.64 14.68 -19.13
N ASN A 210 -23.95 14.86 -18.89
CA ASN A 210 -24.78 15.84 -19.58
C ASN A 210 -25.09 17.00 -18.62
N PHE A 211 -24.77 18.24 -19.02
CA PHE A 211 -25.22 19.43 -18.31
C PHE A 211 -26.68 19.74 -18.63
N ILE A 212 -27.42 20.20 -17.64
CA ILE A 212 -28.82 20.58 -17.73
C ILE A 212 -28.95 22.04 -17.26
N ILE A 213 -29.43 22.93 -18.12
CA ILE A 213 -29.66 24.35 -17.80
C ILE A 213 -31.14 24.63 -17.85
N GLY A 214 -31.72 25.03 -16.70
CA GLY A 214 -33.16 25.19 -16.55
C GLY A 214 -33.90 23.88 -16.83
N ARG A 215 -34.70 23.84 -17.88
CA ARG A 215 -35.43 22.65 -18.34
C ARG A 215 -34.84 22.00 -19.60
N SER A 216 -33.74 22.56 -20.10
CA SER A 216 -33.12 22.09 -21.35
C SER A 216 -31.88 21.28 -21.05
N THR A 217 -31.91 20.01 -21.41
CA THR A 217 -30.69 19.17 -21.44
C THR A 217 -29.83 19.66 -22.59
N ILE A 218 -28.62 20.08 -22.31
CA ILE A 218 -27.62 20.33 -23.32
C ILE A 218 -26.98 18.99 -23.58
N SER A 219 -27.42 18.29 -24.62
CA SER A 219 -26.89 17.02 -25.03
C SER A 219 -25.52 17.18 -25.67
N THR A 220 -24.52 17.34 -24.87
CA THR A 220 -23.13 17.17 -25.30
C THR A 220 -22.40 16.42 -24.21
N VAL A 221 -21.88 15.30 -24.62
CA VAL A 221 -21.02 14.45 -23.79
C VAL A 221 -19.80 15.28 -23.41
N ALA A 222 -19.82 15.84 -22.20
CA ALA A 222 -18.62 16.40 -21.63
C ALA A 222 -17.69 15.22 -21.30
N THR A 223 -16.53 15.20 -21.93
CA THR A 223 -15.48 14.25 -21.58
C THR A 223 -14.74 14.77 -20.36
N SER A 224 -14.47 13.91 -19.40
CA SER A 224 -13.62 14.27 -18.29
C SER A 224 -12.16 14.36 -18.73
N ASN A 225 -11.44 15.33 -18.18
CA ASN A 225 -9.99 15.28 -18.15
C ASN A 225 -9.54 14.15 -17.19
N ASP A 226 -8.28 13.74 -17.26
CA ASP A 226 -7.72 12.70 -16.38
C ASP A 226 -7.86 13.03 -14.88
N ASN A 227 -8.06 14.28 -14.53
CA ASN A 227 -8.33 14.76 -13.16
C ASN A 227 -9.80 14.68 -12.72
N GLY A 228 -10.71 14.12 -13.56
CA GLY A 228 -12.13 13.96 -13.25
C GLY A 228 -12.96 15.23 -13.36
N THR A 229 -12.43 16.28 -13.97
CA THR A 229 -13.20 17.51 -14.24
C THR A 229 -13.88 17.40 -15.60
N TYR A 230 -15.19 17.51 -15.62
CA TYR A 230 -16.00 17.56 -16.84
C TYR A 230 -16.21 19.02 -17.20
N ASN A 231 -15.85 19.40 -18.43
CA ASN A 231 -15.93 20.77 -18.90
C ASN A 231 -16.85 20.87 -20.09
N TYR A 232 -17.64 21.93 -20.14
CA TYR A 232 -18.47 22.26 -21.27
C TYR A 232 -18.52 23.79 -21.51
N THR A 233 -18.19 24.25 -22.70
CA THR A 233 -18.30 25.65 -23.07
C THR A 233 -19.73 25.94 -23.51
N TYR A 234 -20.42 26.76 -22.73
CA TYR A 234 -21.81 27.19 -22.97
C TYR A 234 -21.88 28.64 -23.39
N LYS A 235 -22.54 28.91 -24.51
CA LYS A 235 -22.85 30.26 -24.93
C LYS A 235 -24.16 30.71 -24.30
N VAL A 236 -24.06 31.69 -23.40
CA VAL A 236 -25.23 32.23 -22.68
C VAL A 236 -26.18 32.87 -23.67
N PRO A 237 -27.47 32.44 -23.74
CA PRO A 237 -28.42 32.98 -24.67
C PRO A 237 -28.72 34.45 -24.39
N PHE A 238 -29.18 35.15 -25.42
CA PHE A 238 -29.54 36.59 -25.36
C PHE A 238 -30.83 36.78 -24.56
N ARG A 239 -30.77 36.59 -23.24
CA ARG A 239 -31.86 36.84 -22.30
C ARG A 239 -31.35 37.02 -20.88
N ASN A 240 -32.05 37.83 -20.12
CA ASN A 240 -31.75 38.10 -18.71
C ASN A 240 -32.36 37.00 -17.85
N ILE A 241 -31.59 35.98 -17.54
CA ILE A 241 -32.09 34.80 -16.85
C ILE A 241 -31.27 34.49 -15.60
N SER A 242 -31.94 33.86 -14.66
CA SER A 242 -31.31 33.11 -13.56
C SER A 242 -31.85 31.68 -13.63
N GLU A 243 -31.01 30.73 -14.01
CA GLU A 243 -31.40 29.34 -14.23
C GLU A 243 -30.53 28.39 -13.39
N ILE A 244 -31.13 27.30 -12.97
CA ILE A 244 -30.42 26.23 -12.29
C ILE A 244 -29.58 25.49 -13.33
N ILE A 245 -28.30 25.28 -13.01
CA ILE A 245 -27.42 24.38 -13.75
C ILE A 245 -27.31 23.11 -12.94
N SER A 246 -27.63 21.99 -13.56
CA SER A 246 -27.55 20.66 -13.01
C SER A 246 -26.78 19.77 -13.98
N ALA A 247 -26.59 18.51 -13.64
CA ALA A 247 -25.98 17.52 -14.53
C ALA A 247 -26.55 16.13 -14.27
N SER A 248 -26.42 15.26 -15.28
CA SER A 248 -26.68 13.82 -15.14
C SER A 248 -25.49 13.01 -15.64
N TYR A 249 -25.23 11.91 -14.99
CA TYR A 249 -24.17 10.96 -15.33
C TYR A 249 -24.78 9.61 -15.64
N ASN A 250 -24.67 9.17 -16.89
CA ASN A 250 -25.39 8.00 -17.38
C ASN A 250 -24.75 6.67 -16.95
N ASN A 251 -23.50 6.70 -16.48
CA ASN A 251 -22.72 5.53 -16.12
C ASN A 251 -22.85 5.15 -14.63
N ALA A 252 -23.82 5.71 -13.90
CA ALA A 252 -24.13 5.35 -12.51
C ALA A 252 -25.61 5.01 -12.35
N SER A 253 -25.91 4.06 -11.45
CA SER A 253 -27.29 3.67 -11.14
C SER A 253 -28.06 4.75 -10.39
N ASN A 254 -27.36 5.59 -9.62
CA ASN A 254 -27.94 6.68 -8.84
C ASN A 254 -26.94 7.82 -8.66
N ALA A 255 -27.41 9.06 -8.64
CA ALA A 255 -26.57 10.23 -8.46
C ALA A 255 -27.24 11.29 -7.58
N TYR A 256 -26.50 11.82 -6.61
CA TYR A 256 -26.85 13.03 -5.87
C TYR A 256 -26.24 14.24 -6.58
N VAL A 257 -27.05 15.24 -6.92
CA VAL A 257 -26.59 16.37 -7.72
C VAL A 257 -26.65 17.66 -6.90
N TYR A 258 -25.49 18.27 -6.72
CA TYR A 258 -25.38 19.63 -6.19
C TYR A 258 -25.36 20.62 -7.37
N SER A 259 -26.49 21.27 -7.57
CA SER A 259 -26.71 22.20 -8.69
C SER A 259 -26.11 23.57 -8.43
N GLY A 260 -25.70 24.25 -9.50
CA GLY A 260 -25.31 25.65 -9.50
C GLY A 260 -26.40 26.58 -10.08
N ILE A 261 -26.16 27.88 -10.04
CA ILE A 261 -27.03 28.90 -10.64
C ILE A 261 -26.27 29.66 -11.73
N LEU A 262 -26.85 29.76 -12.92
CA LEU A 262 -26.42 30.66 -13.99
C LEU A 262 -27.19 31.96 -13.86
N ASP A 263 -26.51 33.06 -13.55
CA ASP A 263 -27.12 34.40 -13.51
C ASP A 263 -26.50 35.28 -14.59
N SER A 264 -27.28 35.60 -15.60
CA SER A 264 -26.86 36.43 -16.73
C SER A 264 -27.24 37.92 -16.58
N ARG A 265 -27.71 38.33 -15.40
CA ARG A 265 -28.10 39.70 -15.12
C ARG A 265 -26.84 40.57 -14.94
N ASN A 266 -26.59 41.47 -15.80
CA ASN A 266 -25.64 42.60 -15.88
C ASN A 266 -24.54 42.72 -14.79
N VAL A 267 -23.87 41.62 -14.48
CA VAL A 267 -22.75 41.59 -13.51
C VAL A 267 -21.41 41.80 -14.21
N THR A 268 -20.54 42.58 -13.59
CA THR A 268 -19.17 42.84 -14.07
C THR A 268 -18.18 41.83 -13.47
N SER A 269 -17.08 41.56 -14.18
CA SER A 269 -15.97 40.74 -13.66
C SER A 269 -15.22 41.49 -12.56
N VAL A 270 -14.56 40.74 -11.70
CA VAL A 270 -13.58 41.25 -10.76
C VAL A 270 -12.21 40.61 -11.06
N ASN A 271 -11.18 41.27 -10.59
CA ASN A 271 -9.83 40.77 -10.65
C ASN A 271 -9.29 40.58 -9.23
N ILE A 272 -8.83 39.36 -8.93
CA ILE A 272 -8.12 39.04 -7.68
C ILE A 272 -6.63 38.94 -8.01
N ILE A 273 -5.85 39.85 -7.43
CA ILE A 273 -4.39 39.85 -7.58
C ILE A 273 -3.79 39.25 -6.32
N VAL A 274 -2.98 38.21 -6.48
CA VAL A 274 -2.26 37.53 -5.41
C VAL A 274 -0.88 37.11 -5.92
N ASN A 275 0.12 37.22 -5.08
CA ASN A 275 1.47 36.75 -5.38
C ASN A 275 1.75 35.46 -4.60
N ASN A 276 2.63 34.63 -5.17
CA ASN A 276 3.18 33.50 -4.43
C ASN A 276 3.98 34.00 -3.23
N VAL A 277 3.92 33.26 -2.13
CA VAL A 277 4.66 33.57 -0.92
C VAL A 277 5.77 32.54 -0.71
N VAL A 278 6.99 33.02 -0.49
CA VAL A 278 8.10 32.19 -0.04
C VAL A 278 8.56 32.75 1.30
N MET A 279 8.46 31.93 2.34
CA MET A 279 8.78 32.34 3.70
C MET A 279 9.62 31.28 4.43
N ILE A 280 10.23 31.67 5.53
CA ILE A 280 10.84 30.75 6.50
C ILE A 280 9.80 30.46 7.60
N TYR A 281 9.87 29.30 8.18
CA TYR A 281 8.98 28.86 9.25
C TYR A 281 8.84 29.92 10.36
N LYS A 282 7.63 30.41 10.57
CA LYS A 282 7.26 31.45 11.55
C LYS A 282 7.98 32.80 11.39
N ASP A 283 8.33 33.23 10.16
CA ASP A 283 8.92 34.55 9.92
C ASP A 283 7.91 35.71 9.97
N GLY A 284 6.62 35.42 10.19
CA GLY A 284 5.56 36.41 10.27
C GLY A 284 4.98 36.85 8.93
N SER A 285 5.43 36.28 7.81
CA SER A 285 4.87 36.57 6.47
C SER A 285 3.38 36.26 6.39
N ARG A 286 2.73 37.02 5.54
CA ARG A 286 1.27 36.92 5.29
C ARG A 286 1.00 36.73 3.82
N LEU A 287 -0.10 36.03 3.50
CA LEU A 287 -0.64 35.96 2.16
C LEU A 287 -1.63 37.13 1.97
N TYR A 288 -1.33 38.01 1.00
CA TYR A 288 -2.14 39.15 0.64
C TYR A 288 -2.87 38.90 -0.68
N ALA A 289 -4.10 39.37 -0.76
CA ALA A 289 -4.87 39.40 -1.99
C ALA A 289 -5.56 40.76 -2.16
N THR A 290 -5.53 41.30 -3.38
CA THR A 290 -6.20 42.55 -3.74
C THR A 290 -7.37 42.22 -4.65
N LEU A 291 -8.55 42.73 -4.31
CA LEU A 291 -9.77 42.58 -5.10
C LEU A 291 -10.12 43.90 -5.79
N LEU A 292 -10.18 43.85 -7.11
CA LEU A 292 -10.46 45.02 -7.95
C LEU A 292 -11.70 44.77 -8.84
N ASP A 293 -12.40 45.82 -9.23
CA ASP A 293 -13.40 45.75 -10.29
C ASP A 293 -12.74 45.64 -11.69
N ALA A 294 -13.56 45.52 -12.74
CA ALA A 294 -13.05 45.42 -14.11
C ALA A 294 -12.36 46.72 -14.62
N LYS A 295 -12.52 47.85 -13.91
CA LYS A 295 -11.88 49.12 -14.23
C LYS A 295 -10.60 49.34 -13.40
N GLY A 296 -10.28 48.42 -12.50
CA GLY A 296 -9.12 48.53 -11.62
C GLY A 296 -9.39 49.25 -10.30
N ASN A 297 -10.63 49.61 -9.98
CA ASN A 297 -10.96 50.24 -8.71
C ASN A 297 -11.02 49.21 -7.57
N PRO A 298 -10.51 49.50 -6.36
CA PRO A 298 -10.56 48.59 -5.25
C PRO A 298 -11.99 48.32 -4.77
N LEU A 299 -12.31 47.04 -4.55
CA LEU A 299 -13.55 46.64 -3.89
C LEU A 299 -13.31 46.60 -2.38
N ILE A 300 -13.74 47.67 -1.72
CA ILE A 300 -13.54 47.87 -0.28
C ILE A 300 -14.62 47.12 0.54
N ASN A 301 -14.31 46.82 1.78
CA ASN A 301 -15.21 46.17 2.74
C ASN A 301 -15.91 44.91 2.15
N THR A 302 -15.21 44.18 1.30
CA THR A 302 -15.71 43.04 0.57
C THR A 302 -15.06 41.73 1.06
N ALA A 303 -15.88 40.71 1.30
CA ALA A 303 -15.38 39.42 1.81
C ALA A 303 -14.59 38.63 0.74
N LEU A 304 -13.41 38.20 1.08
CA LEU A 304 -12.60 37.21 0.37
C LEU A 304 -12.42 35.96 1.23
N SER A 305 -12.49 34.80 0.63
CA SER A 305 -12.19 33.50 1.28
C SER A 305 -10.83 33.04 0.85
N PHE A 306 -9.98 32.72 1.81
CA PHE A 306 -8.65 32.12 1.63
C PHE A 306 -8.73 30.67 2.09
N THR A 307 -8.59 29.72 1.19
CA THR A 307 -8.56 28.29 1.52
C THR A 307 -7.15 27.76 1.34
N ILE A 308 -6.55 27.29 2.41
CA ILE A 308 -5.20 26.73 2.41
C ILE A 308 -5.13 25.58 3.43
N ASN A 309 -4.48 24.48 3.05
CA ASN A 309 -4.33 23.29 3.89
C ASN A 309 -5.65 22.79 4.49
N GLY A 310 -6.73 22.78 3.70
CA GLY A 310 -8.06 22.34 4.11
C GLY A 310 -8.84 23.31 5.00
N ALA A 311 -8.24 24.41 5.45
CA ALA A 311 -8.89 25.43 6.24
C ALA A 311 -9.27 26.64 5.39
N THR A 312 -10.45 27.23 5.67
CA THR A 312 -10.94 28.43 4.98
C THR A 312 -11.04 29.60 5.97
N TYR A 313 -10.43 30.72 5.58
CA TYR A 313 -10.39 31.96 6.35
C TYR A 313 -11.10 33.06 5.58
N ASN A 314 -12.19 33.59 6.11
CA ASN A 314 -12.87 34.73 5.53
C ASN A 314 -12.28 36.03 6.06
N LYS A 315 -11.87 36.92 5.18
CA LYS A 315 -11.30 38.24 5.48
C LYS A 315 -11.96 39.31 4.64
N THR A 316 -12.11 40.49 5.21
CA THR A 316 -12.70 41.64 4.53
C THR A 316 -11.59 42.52 3.99
N THR A 317 -11.75 43.03 2.76
CA THR A 317 -10.82 43.95 2.12
C THR A 317 -10.85 45.34 2.80
N ASP A 318 -9.69 45.96 2.90
CA ASP A 318 -9.48 47.33 3.41
C ASP A 318 -9.82 48.40 2.36
N LEU A 319 -9.48 49.65 2.66
CA LEU A 319 -9.68 50.80 1.77
C LEU A 319 -8.88 50.74 0.46
N LYS A 320 -7.90 49.85 0.35
CA LYS A 320 -7.13 49.58 -0.88
C LYS A 320 -7.57 48.30 -1.59
N GLY A 321 -8.67 47.68 -1.13
CA GLY A 321 -9.13 46.40 -1.65
C GLY A 321 -8.28 45.19 -1.22
N ILE A 322 -7.45 45.33 -0.17
CA ILE A 322 -6.52 44.30 0.26
C ILE A 322 -7.07 43.51 1.46
N ALA A 323 -7.03 42.22 1.38
CA ALA A 323 -7.23 41.31 2.50
C ALA A 323 -6.01 40.41 2.70
N SER A 324 -5.79 39.91 3.91
CA SER A 324 -4.65 39.00 4.17
C SER A 324 -4.92 38.01 5.29
N ILE A 325 -4.22 36.88 5.22
CA ILE A 325 -4.14 35.90 6.30
C ILE A 325 -2.71 35.72 6.80
N ALA A 326 -2.55 35.41 8.08
CA ALA A 326 -1.28 34.97 8.64
C ALA A 326 -1.03 33.52 8.22
N LEU A 327 0.23 33.18 7.97
CA LEU A 327 0.66 31.85 7.54
C LEU A 327 1.33 31.11 8.72
N ASN A 328 0.52 30.41 9.51
CA ASN A 328 0.99 29.61 10.65
C ASN A 328 0.86 28.11 10.31
N LEU A 329 1.55 27.67 9.27
CA LEU A 329 1.57 26.29 8.80
C LEU A 329 2.97 25.70 9.00
N GLU A 330 3.03 24.37 9.00
CA GLU A 330 4.30 23.65 9.00
C GLU A 330 5.09 23.92 7.71
N HIS A 331 6.38 23.58 7.71
CA HIS A 331 7.20 23.70 6.49
C HIS A 331 6.64 22.80 5.37
N GLY A 332 6.63 23.32 4.16
CA GLY A 332 6.03 22.61 3.02
C GLY A 332 5.67 23.54 1.88
N ILE A 333 5.04 22.98 0.87
CA ILE A 333 4.48 23.73 -0.26
C ILE A 333 2.97 23.54 -0.23
N TYR A 334 2.25 24.65 -0.18
CA TYR A 334 0.79 24.68 -0.09
C TYR A 334 0.21 25.43 -1.27
N ASN A 335 -0.93 24.95 -1.76
CA ASN A 335 -1.75 25.71 -2.70
C ASN A 335 -2.82 26.44 -1.90
N ALA A 336 -2.86 27.74 -2.04
CA ALA A 336 -3.89 28.61 -1.48
C ALA A 336 -4.87 29.01 -2.59
N VAL A 337 -6.17 28.84 -2.33
CA VAL A 337 -7.25 29.30 -3.21
C VAL A 337 -7.86 30.53 -2.58
N ILE A 338 -7.82 31.65 -3.31
CA ILE A 338 -8.45 32.90 -2.89
C ILE A 338 -9.69 33.06 -3.75
N SER A 339 -10.85 33.18 -3.13
CA SER A 339 -12.13 33.28 -3.83
C SER A 339 -12.97 34.42 -3.35
N TYR A 340 -13.69 35.01 -4.30
CA TYR A 340 -14.75 35.97 -4.11
C TYR A 340 -16.06 35.35 -4.54
N ALA A 341 -17.05 35.31 -3.67
CA ALA A 341 -18.34 34.66 -3.93
C ALA A 341 -19.21 35.40 -4.94
N GLY A 342 -18.87 36.64 -5.27
CA GLY A 342 -19.70 37.51 -6.09
C GLY A 342 -20.82 38.19 -5.31
N ASN A 343 -21.53 39.11 -6.00
CA ASN A 343 -22.75 39.75 -5.51
C ASN A 343 -23.63 40.15 -6.67
N LYS A 344 -24.67 41.00 -6.42
CA LYS A 344 -25.59 41.47 -7.46
C LYS A 344 -24.93 42.31 -8.56
N MET A 345 -23.72 42.84 -8.34
CA MET A 345 -22.98 43.68 -9.29
C MET A 345 -21.74 43.04 -9.86
N TYR A 346 -21.17 42.09 -9.17
CA TYR A 346 -19.87 41.48 -9.49
C TYR A 346 -19.95 39.97 -9.55
N LYS A 347 -19.26 39.38 -10.55
CA LYS A 347 -19.14 37.93 -10.71
C LYS A 347 -18.28 37.32 -9.61
N PRO A 348 -18.56 36.07 -9.20
CA PRO A 348 -17.59 35.30 -8.43
C PRO A 348 -16.29 35.13 -9.22
N SER A 349 -15.18 35.03 -8.47
CA SER A 349 -13.86 34.86 -9.03
C SER A 349 -13.01 34.05 -8.07
N SER A 350 -12.05 33.28 -8.58
CA SER A 350 -11.07 32.61 -7.76
C SER A 350 -9.71 32.60 -8.44
N VAL A 351 -8.65 32.55 -7.63
CA VAL A 351 -7.26 32.49 -8.08
C VAL A 351 -6.45 31.63 -7.11
N ASN A 352 -5.44 30.96 -7.63
CA ASN A 352 -4.51 30.16 -6.84
C ASN A 352 -3.22 30.93 -6.57
N SER A 353 -2.62 30.64 -5.42
CA SER A 353 -1.29 31.12 -5.03
C SER A 353 -0.52 30.00 -4.36
N THR A 354 0.75 29.89 -4.67
CA THR A 354 1.65 28.94 -4.01
C THR A 354 2.30 29.59 -2.79
N VAL A 355 2.17 28.93 -1.64
CA VAL A 355 2.83 29.29 -0.39
C VAL A 355 3.91 28.25 -0.12
N THR A 356 5.16 28.67 -0.14
CA THR A 356 6.33 27.83 0.18
C THR A 356 6.88 28.24 1.53
N ILE A 357 6.77 27.38 2.52
CA ILE A 357 7.33 27.59 3.86
C ILE A 357 8.60 26.75 3.96
N LYS A 358 9.75 27.42 3.99
CA LYS A 358 11.04 26.77 4.15
C LYS A 358 11.25 26.38 5.61
N SER A 359 11.74 25.20 5.83
CA SER A 359 12.13 24.75 7.17
C SER A 359 13.31 25.55 7.70
N SER A 360 13.27 25.89 8.96
CA SER A 360 14.39 26.45 9.71
C SER A 360 15.41 25.40 10.16
N ILE A 361 15.12 24.12 9.87
CA ILE A 361 16.01 22.99 10.13
C ILE A 361 16.29 22.27 8.81
N THR A 362 17.56 22.16 8.43
CA THR A 362 17.99 21.45 7.22
C THR A 362 18.93 20.31 7.60
N GLY A 363 18.61 19.11 7.18
CA GLY A 363 19.40 17.89 7.39
C GLY A 363 19.04 16.85 6.33
N GLN A 364 19.66 15.69 6.41
CA GLN A 364 19.40 14.58 5.50
C GLN A 364 19.10 13.30 6.28
N ASN A 365 18.27 12.45 5.69
CA ASN A 365 18.07 11.10 6.18
C ASN A 365 19.39 10.32 6.11
N ILE A 366 19.59 9.39 7.04
CA ILE A 366 20.79 8.57 7.08
C ILE A 366 20.42 7.10 6.84
N VAL A 367 21.24 6.47 6.02
CA VAL A 367 21.31 5.01 5.90
C VAL A 367 22.76 4.61 6.20
N LYS A 368 22.96 3.83 7.26
CA LYS A 368 24.31 3.40 7.68
C LYS A 368 24.29 1.94 8.13
N MET A 369 25.44 1.29 8.12
CA MET A 369 25.61 0.01 8.76
C MET A 369 25.68 0.16 10.29
N TYR A 370 25.35 -0.91 11.00
CA TYR A 370 25.53 -0.99 12.44
C TYR A 370 26.98 -0.67 12.83
N GLN A 371 27.17 0.17 13.86
CA GLN A 371 28.47 0.67 14.32
C GLN A 371 29.33 1.41 13.26
N ASN A 372 28.79 1.79 12.12
CA ASN A 372 29.46 2.72 11.21
C ASN A 372 29.52 4.11 11.84
N ASP A 373 30.60 4.87 11.59
CA ASP A 373 30.87 6.17 12.24
C ASP A 373 30.12 7.36 11.62
N THR A 374 29.26 7.13 10.61
CA THR A 374 28.44 8.19 10.00
C THR A 374 27.62 8.91 11.06
N ARG A 375 27.76 10.24 11.08
CA ARG A 375 27.06 11.14 12.01
C ARG A 375 25.88 11.81 11.32
N PHE A 376 24.88 12.16 12.08
CA PHE A 376 23.78 13.01 11.64
C PHE A 376 24.19 14.47 11.79
N TYR A 377 23.89 15.28 10.77
CA TYR A 377 24.12 16.72 10.77
C TYR A 377 22.82 17.45 10.48
N ALA A 378 22.55 18.52 11.23
CA ALA A 378 21.44 19.42 10.96
C ALA A 378 21.89 20.88 11.12
N LYS A 379 21.49 21.71 10.16
CA LYS A 379 21.68 23.15 10.18
C LYS A 379 20.41 23.83 10.69
N PHE A 380 20.58 24.79 11.59
CA PHE A 380 19.52 25.56 12.22
C PHE A 380 19.66 27.03 11.87
N ILE A 381 18.56 27.64 11.48
CA ILE A 381 18.47 29.09 11.22
C ILE A 381 17.31 29.70 12.03
N ASP A 382 17.34 31.00 12.25
CA ASP A 382 16.21 31.74 12.81
C ASP A 382 15.18 32.06 11.72
N SER A 383 14.10 32.72 12.10
CA SER A 383 13.02 33.12 11.17
C SER A 383 13.46 34.16 10.12
N THR A 384 14.61 34.78 10.27
CA THR A 384 15.20 35.73 9.30
C THR A 384 16.13 35.03 8.31
N GLY A 385 16.42 33.74 8.53
CA GLY A 385 17.36 32.96 7.72
C GLY A 385 18.80 32.98 8.21
N LYS A 386 19.07 33.64 9.33
CA LYS A 386 20.40 33.70 9.92
C LYS A 386 20.72 32.42 10.68
N ALA A 387 21.95 31.91 10.53
CA ALA A 387 22.42 30.71 11.22
C ALA A 387 22.39 30.90 12.75
N LEU A 388 21.87 29.92 13.46
CA LEU A 388 21.94 29.87 14.93
C LEU A 388 23.31 29.40 15.36
N THR A 389 24.20 30.35 15.61
CA THR A 389 25.58 30.05 16.00
C THR A 389 25.70 29.86 17.51
N ASN A 390 26.53 28.88 17.93
CA ASN A 390 26.84 28.61 19.33
C ASN A 390 25.59 28.43 20.22
N THR A 391 24.49 27.87 19.62
CA THR A 391 23.17 27.75 20.22
C THR A 391 22.90 26.29 20.61
N GLU A 392 22.33 26.09 21.78
CA GLU A 392 21.88 24.74 22.20
C GLU A 392 20.61 24.31 21.45
N VAL A 393 20.71 23.20 20.77
CA VAL A 393 19.60 22.54 20.05
C VAL A 393 19.39 21.15 20.61
N LYS A 394 18.20 20.58 20.41
CA LYS A 394 17.87 19.26 20.90
C LYS A 394 17.58 18.29 19.74
N PHE A 395 18.00 17.06 19.91
CA PHE A 395 17.62 15.93 19.09
C PHE A 395 16.91 14.88 19.95
N ASN A 396 15.85 14.31 19.46
CA ASN A 396 15.21 13.13 20.06
C ASN A 396 15.34 11.96 19.09
N ILE A 397 15.83 10.83 19.56
CA ILE A 397 15.78 9.57 18.84
C ILE A 397 15.49 8.43 19.81
N HIS A 398 14.55 7.59 19.46
CA HIS A 398 14.13 6.45 20.28
C HIS A 398 13.73 6.86 21.71
N GLY A 399 13.07 8.02 21.86
CA GLY A 399 12.61 8.57 23.14
C GLY A 399 13.70 9.25 23.99
N VAL A 400 14.95 9.26 23.56
CA VAL A 400 16.06 9.88 24.29
C VAL A 400 16.38 11.25 23.70
N PHE A 401 16.49 12.27 24.57
CA PHE A 401 16.87 13.62 24.19
C PHE A 401 18.38 13.85 24.35
N TYR A 402 18.96 14.47 23.32
CA TYR A 402 20.36 14.86 23.27
C TYR A 402 20.47 16.35 23.03
N THR A 403 21.10 17.09 23.92
CA THR A 403 21.44 18.50 23.73
C THR A 403 22.79 18.60 23.03
N LYS A 404 22.84 19.37 21.95
CA LYS A 404 24.03 19.66 21.15
C LYS A 404 24.15 21.16 20.94
N LYS A 405 25.35 21.61 20.71
CA LYS A 405 25.65 23.02 20.45
C LYS A 405 26.01 23.19 18.98
N THR A 406 25.39 24.15 18.32
CA THR A 406 25.68 24.44 16.91
C THR A 406 27.05 25.15 16.79
N ASP A 407 27.71 24.91 15.67
CA ASP A 407 28.96 25.59 15.30
C ASP A 407 28.70 27.02 14.76
N LYS A 408 29.75 27.64 14.19
CA LYS A 408 29.71 28.99 13.59
C LYS A 408 28.75 29.08 12.38
N ASP A 409 28.46 27.97 11.70
CA ASP A 409 27.61 27.90 10.51
C ASP A 409 26.17 27.46 10.87
N GLY A 410 25.87 27.31 12.16
CA GLY A 410 24.60 26.89 12.70
C GLY A 410 24.36 25.37 12.58
N VAL A 411 25.42 24.57 12.42
CA VAL A 411 25.34 23.12 12.28
C VAL A 411 25.59 22.43 13.62
N ALA A 412 24.71 21.55 14.00
CA ALA A 412 24.93 20.60 15.10
C ALA A 412 24.97 19.17 14.56
N ASP A 413 25.76 18.31 15.22
CA ASP A 413 25.95 16.95 14.82
C ASP A 413 25.74 15.96 15.97
N MET A 414 25.34 14.73 15.60
CA MET A 414 25.13 13.65 16.56
C MET A 414 25.58 12.30 16.01
N GLY A 415 26.40 11.60 16.81
CA GLY A 415 26.68 10.18 16.55
C GLY A 415 25.46 9.32 16.89
N ILE A 416 25.18 8.32 16.07
CA ILE A 416 24.05 7.42 16.25
C ILE A 416 24.56 6.00 16.45
N MET A 417 24.34 5.44 17.64
CA MET A 417 24.78 4.10 18.05
C MET A 417 23.58 3.26 18.53
N LEU A 418 22.65 3.02 17.63
CA LEU A 418 21.46 2.19 17.89
C LEU A 418 21.59 0.84 17.19
N ARG A 419 20.82 -0.16 17.63
CA ARG A 419 20.74 -1.47 16.97
C ARG A 419 20.16 -1.34 15.55
N PRO A 420 20.34 -2.35 14.68
CA PRO A 420 19.70 -2.36 13.37
C PRO A 420 18.19 -2.12 13.44
N GLY A 421 17.69 -1.25 12.57
CA GLY A 421 16.29 -0.83 12.56
C GLY A 421 16.09 0.50 11.87
N THR A 422 14.85 0.95 11.80
CA THR A 422 14.47 2.27 11.29
C THR A 422 13.96 3.11 12.44
N TYR A 423 14.50 4.33 12.55
CA TYR A 423 14.21 5.27 13.61
C TYR A 423 13.85 6.62 13.03
N ILE A 424 13.11 7.42 13.77
CA ILE A 424 12.92 8.83 13.48
C ILE A 424 13.76 9.62 14.47
N LEU A 425 14.66 10.46 13.94
CA LEU A 425 15.36 11.47 14.71
C LEU A 425 14.63 12.79 14.53
N THR A 426 14.10 13.36 15.60
CA THR A 426 13.46 14.67 15.60
C THR A 426 14.45 15.72 16.08
N ALA A 427 14.68 16.75 15.27
CA ALA A 427 15.48 17.92 15.61
C ALA A 427 14.56 19.06 16.04
N TYR A 428 14.95 19.79 17.07
CA TYR A 428 14.18 20.89 17.67
C TYR A 428 14.95 22.20 17.55
N ASN A 429 14.35 23.18 16.90
CA ASN A 429 14.88 24.53 16.80
C ASN A 429 14.36 25.36 17.98
N PRO A 430 15.23 25.83 18.91
CA PRO A 430 14.80 26.52 20.11
C PRO A 430 14.26 27.93 19.85
N VAL A 431 14.59 28.52 18.70
CA VAL A 431 14.22 29.91 18.36
C VAL A 431 12.88 29.95 17.62
N THR A 432 12.70 29.10 16.58
CA THR A 432 11.47 29.06 15.78
C THR A 432 10.42 28.15 16.40
N GLY A 433 10.84 27.23 17.26
CA GLY A 433 9.99 26.17 17.81
C GLY A 433 9.64 25.09 16.78
N GLU A 434 10.37 25.02 15.64
CA GLU A 434 10.15 23.98 14.65
C GLU A 434 10.70 22.64 15.13
N GLU A 435 9.91 21.60 14.88
CA GLU A 435 10.28 20.21 15.06
C GLU A 435 10.34 19.53 13.70
N LYS A 436 11.46 18.85 13.38
CA LYS A 436 11.60 18.19 12.10
C LYS A 436 12.16 16.78 12.24
N GLY A 437 11.43 15.83 11.68
CA GLY A 437 11.82 14.42 11.67
C GLY A 437 12.74 14.08 10.49
N PHE A 438 13.69 13.18 10.75
CA PHE A 438 14.62 12.61 9.77
C PHE A 438 14.64 11.08 9.94
N ASN A 439 14.60 10.36 8.84
CA ASN A 439 14.67 8.91 8.85
C ASN A 439 16.12 8.44 9.02
N ILE A 440 16.34 7.60 10.01
CA ILE A 440 17.63 6.97 10.29
C ILE A 440 17.45 5.47 10.11
N THR A 441 18.10 4.90 9.11
CA THR A 441 18.09 3.47 8.86
C THR A 441 19.45 2.88 9.20
N ILE A 442 19.49 1.96 10.16
CA ILE A 442 20.67 1.22 10.54
C ILE A 442 20.54 -0.20 10.00
N ARG A 443 21.39 -0.56 9.04
CA ARG A 443 21.41 -1.89 8.43
C ARG A 443 22.20 -2.85 9.31
N SER A 444 21.70 -4.07 9.38
CA SER A 444 22.36 -5.16 10.09
C SER A 444 23.67 -5.58 9.39
N LEU A 445 24.69 -5.90 10.17
CA LEU A 445 25.89 -6.59 9.68
C LEU A 445 25.62 -8.05 9.36
N ILE A 446 24.51 -8.61 9.85
CA ILE A 446 24.11 -9.99 9.65
C ILE A 446 22.82 -10.02 8.89
N VAL A 447 22.79 -10.68 7.73
CA VAL A 447 21.59 -10.92 6.92
C VAL A 447 21.40 -12.42 6.76
N GLN A 448 20.28 -12.93 7.23
CA GLN A 448 20.00 -14.36 7.28
C GLN A 448 18.48 -14.62 7.27
N ASN A 449 18.10 -15.83 6.91
CA ASN A 449 16.71 -16.25 6.87
C ASN A 449 16.49 -17.52 7.70
N ASP A 450 15.24 -17.80 8.04
CA ASP A 450 14.83 -19.05 8.67
C ASP A 450 15.15 -20.23 7.76
N LEU A 451 15.50 -21.36 8.35
CA LEU A 451 15.76 -22.61 7.63
C LEU A 451 14.68 -23.64 7.96
N THR A 452 14.04 -24.17 6.93
CA THR A 452 13.20 -25.37 7.06
C THR A 452 13.81 -26.47 6.20
N LYS A 453 14.08 -27.62 6.81
CA LYS A 453 14.69 -28.77 6.12
C LYS A 453 14.17 -30.09 6.68
N TYR A 454 14.19 -31.12 5.88
CA TYR A 454 13.99 -32.48 6.38
C TYR A 454 15.22 -32.96 7.15
N TYR A 455 15.01 -33.88 8.09
CA TYR A 455 16.10 -34.60 8.77
C TYR A 455 17.00 -35.27 7.73
N SER A 456 18.29 -35.24 7.95
CA SER A 456 19.35 -35.74 7.00
C SER A 456 19.42 -34.99 5.65
N ASN A 457 18.66 -33.90 5.44
CA ASN A 457 18.89 -33.02 4.30
C ASN A 457 20.21 -32.26 4.45
N ALA A 458 20.95 -32.07 3.35
CA ALA A 458 22.26 -31.43 3.35
C ALA A 458 22.23 -29.90 3.42
N SER A 459 21.06 -29.28 3.37
CA SER A 459 20.92 -27.82 3.46
C SER A 459 21.54 -27.26 4.73
N LYS A 460 22.29 -26.18 4.56
CA LYS A 460 22.96 -25.48 5.65
C LYS A 460 22.21 -24.21 6.01
N PHE A 461 22.25 -23.83 7.27
CA PHE A 461 21.92 -22.48 7.67
C PHE A 461 23.02 -21.54 7.18
N GLN A 462 22.64 -20.40 6.61
CA GLN A 462 23.57 -19.43 6.02
C GLN A 462 23.30 -18.03 6.55
N ALA A 463 24.37 -17.31 6.82
CA ALA A 463 24.35 -15.90 7.19
C ALA A 463 25.34 -15.14 6.30
N THR A 464 24.85 -14.10 5.63
CA THR A 464 25.69 -13.15 4.89
C THR A 464 26.12 -12.04 5.83
N ILE A 465 27.40 -11.79 5.90
CA ILE A 465 28.02 -10.87 6.84
C ILE A 465 28.61 -9.67 6.10
N TYR A 466 28.37 -8.50 6.65
CA TYR A 466 28.86 -7.22 6.14
C TYR A 466 29.83 -6.56 7.14
N ASN A 467 30.80 -5.84 6.61
CA ASN A 467 31.62 -4.89 7.36
C ASN A 467 30.82 -3.61 7.66
N LYS A 468 31.36 -2.79 8.57
CA LYS A 468 30.77 -1.48 8.95
C LYS A 468 30.70 -0.47 7.80
N ASP A 469 31.48 -0.65 6.75
CA ASP A 469 31.43 0.15 5.51
C ASP A 469 30.41 -0.36 4.47
N GLY A 470 29.76 -1.48 4.76
CA GLY A 470 28.78 -2.14 3.88
C GLY A 470 29.38 -3.11 2.87
N SER A 471 30.68 -3.29 2.84
CA SER A 471 31.33 -4.34 2.04
C SER A 471 31.10 -5.73 2.63
N LEU A 472 31.25 -6.78 1.82
CA LEU A 472 31.16 -8.16 2.31
C LEU A 472 32.31 -8.47 3.26
N ALA A 473 32.00 -9.07 4.39
CA ALA A 473 32.97 -9.47 5.40
C ALA A 473 33.58 -10.83 5.06
N VAL A 474 34.61 -10.84 4.24
CA VAL A 474 35.30 -12.06 3.77
C VAL A 474 36.34 -12.51 4.81
N GLY A 475 36.44 -13.82 5.04
CA GLY A 475 37.43 -14.42 5.93
C GLY A 475 37.24 -14.08 7.42
N LYS A 476 36.02 -13.70 7.83
CA LYS A 476 35.68 -13.33 9.22
C LYS A 476 35.11 -14.51 9.98
N ASN A 477 35.48 -14.65 11.24
CA ASN A 477 34.94 -15.67 12.13
C ASN A 477 33.60 -15.24 12.68
N ILE A 478 32.59 -16.09 12.49
CA ILE A 478 31.20 -15.88 12.92
C ILE A 478 30.84 -17.00 13.91
N THR A 479 30.18 -16.65 14.97
CA THR A 479 29.69 -17.62 15.94
C THR A 479 28.20 -17.88 15.75
N PHE A 480 27.83 -19.13 15.59
CA PHE A 480 26.45 -19.61 15.64
C PHE A 480 26.22 -20.31 16.97
N ASN A 481 25.10 -20.00 17.62
CA ASN A 481 24.59 -20.77 18.75
C ASN A 481 23.28 -21.44 18.35
N ILE A 482 23.23 -22.76 18.45
CA ILE A 482 22.00 -23.53 18.28
C ILE A 482 21.94 -24.64 19.30
N ASN A 483 20.81 -24.76 19.98
CA ASN A 483 20.61 -25.77 21.05
C ASN A 483 21.68 -25.68 22.15
N GLY A 484 22.13 -24.49 22.51
CA GLY A 484 23.16 -24.25 23.53
C GLY A 484 24.61 -24.53 23.09
N VAL A 485 24.82 -24.99 21.85
CA VAL A 485 26.16 -25.30 21.32
C VAL A 485 26.63 -24.16 20.42
N PHE A 486 27.87 -23.74 20.64
CA PHE A 486 28.54 -22.69 19.87
C PHE A 486 29.42 -23.28 18.77
N TYR A 487 29.26 -22.73 17.55
CA TYR A 487 30.01 -23.12 16.36
C TYR A 487 30.65 -21.90 15.72
N THR A 488 31.97 -21.91 15.58
CA THR A 488 32.68 -20.87 14.82
C THR A 488 32.80 -21.30 13.36
N LYS A 489 32.39 -20.42 12.44
CA LYS A 489 32.52 -20.59 10.99
C LYS A 489 33.14 -19.35 10.38
N THR A 490 33.96 -19.54 9.36
CA THR A 490 34.59 -18.45 8.62
C THR A 490 33.74 -18.11 7.38
N THR A 491 33.57 -16.86 7.08
CA THR A 491 32.87 -16.40 5.87
C THR A 491 33.71 -16.66 4.62
N ASP A 492 33.04 -17.07 3.55
CA ASP A 492 33.64 -17.31 2.23
C ASP A 492 33.88 -15.98 1.45
N SER A 493 34.24 -16.10 0.17
CA SER A 493 34.47 -14.96 -0.74
C SER A 493 33.23 -14.12 -0.99
N ASN A 494 32.03 -14.64 -0.72
CA ASN A 494 30.76 -13.92 -0.81
C ASN A 494 30.28 -13.39 0.56
N GLY A 495 31.15 -13.42 1.58
CA GLY A 495 30.80 -13.01 2.94
C GLY A 495 29.81 -13.94 3.65
N VAL A 496 29.66 -15.19 3.18
CA VAL A 496 28.67 -16.15 3.72
C VAL A 496 29.33 -17.13 4.68
N ALA A 497 28.82 -17.17 5.90
CA ALA A 497 29.11 -18.24 6.86
C ALA A 497 28.01 -19.29 6.81
N SER A 498 28.40 -20.58 6.81
CA SER A 498 27.45 -21.69 6.67
C SER A 498 27.62 -22.70 7.80
N LEU A 499 26.47 -23.11 8.40
CA LEU A 499 26.44 -24.16 9.42
C LEU A 499 25.54 -25.32 8.97
N GLY A 500 26.11 -26.53 8.89
CA GLY A 500 25.32 -27.74 8.71
C GLY A 500 24.51 -28.07 9.96
N ILE A 501 23.21 -28.31 9.79
CA ILE A 501 22.30 -28.65 10.88
C ILE A 501 22.01 -30.15 10.86
N ALA A 502 22.54 -30.87 11.87
CA ALA A 502 22.36 -32.32 12.05
C ALA A 502 21.56 -32.63 13.34
N LEU A 503 20.61 -31.78 13.67
CA LEU A 503 19.76 -31.92 14.85
C LEU A 503 18.54 -32.81 14.55
N ARG A 504 17.95 -33.38 15.60
CA ARG A 504 16.72 -34.18 15.51
C ARG A 504 15.54 -33.33 15.01
N PRO A 505 14.48 -33.95 14.47
CA PRO A 505 13.27 -33.23 14.07
C PRO A 505 12.65 -32.45 15.23
N GLU A 506 12.73 -31.15 15.14
CA GLU A 506 12.17 -30.18 16.12
C GLU A 506 12.30 -28.76 15.59
N ASN A 507 11.77 -27.80 16.35
CA ASN A 507 11.96 -26.37 16.10
C ASN A 507 13.06 -25.84 17.01
N TYR A 508 14.06 -25.18 16.41
CA TYR A 508 15.20 -24.60 17.10
C TYR A 508 15.28 -23.11 16.82
N THR A 509 15.93 -22.36 17.70
CA THR A 509 16.43 -21.02 17.41
C THR A 509 17.92 -21.09 17.22
N ILE A 510 18.40 -20.56 16.08
CA ILE A 510 19.82 -20.34 15.85
C ILE A 510 20.12 -18.85 16.03
N THR A 511 21.12 -18.53 16.83
CA THR A 511 21.60 -17.17 17.02
C THR A 511 22.96 -17.01 16.35
N THR A 512 23.06 -16.06 15.42
CA THR A 512 24.33 -15.67 14.78
C THR A 512 24.89 -14.45 15.48
N MET A 513 26.16 -14.51 15.84
CA MET A 513 26.87 -13.48 16.59
C MET A 513 28.04 -12.96 15.77
N TYR A 514 28.09 -11.64 15.57
CA TYR A 514 29.19 -10.97 14.89
C TYR A 514 29.28 -9.49 15.33
N ASP A 515 30.47 -9.07 15.73
CA ASP A 515 30.81 -7.67 16.06
C ASP A 515 29.80 -6.99 17.02
N GLY A 516 29.43 -7.71 18.08
CA GLY A 516 28.48 -7.24 19.10
C GLY A 516 27.01 -7.25 18.68
N LEU A 517 26.69 -7.86 17.54
CA LEU A 517 25.33 -8.05 17.07
C LEU A 517 24.95 -9.52 17.16
N ASP A 518 23.77 -9.78 17.74
CA ASP A 518 23.18 -11.11 17.88
C ASP A 518 21.85 -11.13 17.15
N ILE A 519 21.68 -12.02 16.17
CA ILE A 519 20.45 -12.17 15.39
C ILE A 519 19.95 -13.61 15.48
N GLY A 520 18.73 -13.79 15.94
CA GLY A 520 18.07 -15.09 16.04
C GLY A 520 17.19 -15.39 14.83
N ASN A 521 17.23 -16.63 14.35
CA ASN A 521 16.31 -17.15 13.32
C ASN A 521 15.80 -18.54 13.70
N LYS A 522 14.71 -18.94 13.06
CA LYS A 522 14.10 -20.26 13.28
C LYS A 522 14.76 -21.31 12.39
N VAL A 523 15.02 -22.47 12.96
CA VAL A 523 15.42 -23.67 12.22
C VAL A 523 14.39 -24.74 12.50
N LYS A 524 13.67 -25.18 11.49
CA LYS A 524 12.70 -26.26 11.58
C LYS A 524 13.25 -27.50 10.89
N VAL A 525 13.48 -28.55 11.67
CA VAL A 525 13.85 -29.87 11.15
C VAL A 525 12.60 -30.74 11.11
N ILE A 526 12.21 -31.15 9.91
CA ILE A 526 11.01 -31.96 9.66
C ILE A 526 11.39 -33.43 9.75
N PRO A 527 10.59 -34.28 10.42
CA PRO A 527 10.91 -35.72 10.51
C PRO A 527 10.82 -36.38 9.13
N THR A 528 11.73 -37.35 8.92
CA THR A 528 11.72 -38.24 7.76
C THR A 528 11.09 -39.60 8.06
N LEU A 529 10.84 -39.90 9.33
CA LEU A 529 9.94 -40.96 9.77
C LEU A 529 8.65 -40.33 10.28
N VAL A 530 7.55 -40.54 9.58
CA VAL A 530 6.24 -39.94 9.88
C VAL A 530 5.28 -41.03 10.28
N THR A 531 4.75 -40.92 11.48
CA THR A 531 3.78 -41.86 12.06
C THR A 531 2.64 -41.06 12.70
N LYS A 532 1.52 -41.71 12.96
CA LYS A 532 0.37 -41.12 13.66
C LYS A 532 -0.18 -42.13 14.66
N ASP A 533 -0.83 -41.63 15.69
CA ASP A 533 -1.59 -42.47 16.61
C ASP A 533 -2.65 -43.26 15.87
N LEU A 534 -2.92 -44.49 16.29
CA LEU A 534 -3.93 -45.36 15.73
C LEU A 534 -5.08 -45.55 16.74
N ASN A 535 -6.28 -45.22 16.32
CA ASN A 535 -7.51 -45.54 17.06
C ASN A 535 -8.31 -46.54 16.22
N MET A 536 -8.55 -47.71 16.76
CA MET A 536 -9.19 -48.81 16.06
C MET A 536 -10.16 -49.57 16.96
N LYS A 537 -11.03 -50.39 16.37
CA LYS A 537 -11.81 -51.41 17.09
C LYS A 537 -11.02 -52.74 17.13
N HIS A 538 -11.35 -53.54 18.11
CA HIS A 538 -10.70 -54.86 18.26
C HIS A 538 -10.89 -55.69 16.98
N LEU A 539 -9.81 -56.16 16.37
CA LEU A 539 -9.73 -56.95 15.16
C LEU A 539 -10.40 -56.37 13.91
N ASP A 540 -10.55 -55.05 13.79
CA ASP A 540 -11.16 -54.39 12.63
C ASP A 540 -10.25 -54.39 11.35
N GLY A 541 -9.06 -54.98 11.45
CA GLY A 541 -8.12 -55.07 10.34
C GLY A 541 -7.24 -53.81 10.14
N SER A 542 -7.36 -52.82 10.99
CA SER A 542 -6.52 -51.61 10.91
C SER A 542 -5.04 -51.91 11.09
N ASN A 543 -4.24 -51.14 10.36
CA ASN A 543 -2.79 -51.24 10.42
C ASN A 543 -2.20 -49.96 10.99
N PHE A 544 -1.20 -50.09 11.84
CA PHE A 544 -0.31 -48.97 12.17
C PHE A 544 0.65 -48.74 11.00
N THR A 545 0.82 -47.50 10.58
CA THR A 545 1.64 -47.17 9.41
C THR A 545 2.77 -46.22 9.76
N ALA A 546 3.91 -46.40 9.12
CA ALA A 546 5.04 -45.50 9.16
C ALA A 546 5.49 -45.17 7.75
N LEU A 547 5.54 -43.87 7.43
CA LEU A 547 6.04 -43.34 6.17
C LEU A 547 7.48 -42.92 6.34
N THR A 548 8.38 -43.40 5.46
CA THR A 548 9.76 -42.95 5.38
C THR A 548 9.96 -42.02 4.20
N LEU A 549 10.68 -40.92 4.46
CA LEU A 549 11.00 -39.89 3.48
C LEU A 549 12.52 -39.74 3.36
N ASP A 550 12.98 -39.33 2.19
CA ASP A 550 14.38 -38.90 2.01
C ASP A 550 14.59 -37.48 2.56
N GLY A 551 15.80 -36.95 2.47
CA GLY A 551 16.13 -35.59 2.88
C GLY A 551 15.46 -34.49 2.03
N GLN A 552 14.80 -34.81 0.95
CA GLN A 552 14.01 -33.93 0.09
C GLN A 552 12.50 -34.07 0.34
N GLY A 553 12.10 -34.96 1.26
CA GLY A 553 10.70 -35.23 1.58
C GLY A 553 10.00 -36.18 0.59
N LYS A 554 10.76 -36.91 -0.23
CA LYS A 554 10.18 -37.91 -1.14
C LYS A 554 10.08 -39.26 -0.43
N PRO A 555 9.01 -40.04 -0.66
CA PRO A 555 8.85 -41.36 -0.12
C PRO A 555 10.02 -42.30 -0.49
N LEU A 556 10.52 -43.05 0.50
CA LEU A 556 11.57 -44.06 0.34
C LEU A 556 11.00 -45.47 0.43
N ALA A 557 11.04 -46.19 -0.68
CA ALA A 557 10.68 -47.59 -0.74
C ALA A 557 11.83 -48.49 -0.23
N ASN A 558 11.49 -49.74 0.08
CA ASN A 558 12.44 -50.79 0.49
C ASN A 558 13.26 -50.44 1.73
N GLN A 559 12.72 -49.67 2.68
CA GLN A 559 13.35 -49.35 3.95
C GLN A 559 12.88 -50.32 5.04
N ASN A 560 13.81 -50.82 5.84
CA ASN A 560 13.49 -51.65 6.99
C ASN A 560 13.09 -50.79 8.17
N ILE A 561 11.87 -50.92 8.64
CA ILE A 561 11.30 -50.27 9.82
C ILE A 561 11.15 -51.31 10.92
N SER A 562 11.60 -50.98 12.12
CA SER A 562 11.34 -51.80 13.30
C SER A 562 10.29 -51.16 14.17
N PHE A 563 9.21 -51.86 14.45
CA PHE A 563 8.16 -51.45 15.39
C PHE A 563 8.34 -52.25 16.69
N ASN A 564 8.31 -51.54 17.81
CA ASN A 564 8.29 -52.18 19.14
C ASN A 564 6.93 -51.92 19.79
N VAL A 565 6.22 -52.96 20.13
CA VAL A 565 4.96 -52.92 20.90
C VAL A 565 5.07 -53.92 22.03
N ASN A 566 4.90 -53.46 23.26
CA ASN A 566 5.02 -54.33 24.47
C ASN A 566 6.32 -55.11 24.56
N GLY A 567 7.46 -54.54 24.10
CA GLY A 567 8.74 -55.20 24.10
C GLY A 567 8.99 -56.16 22.92
N VAL A 568 7.98 -56.41 22.07
CA VAL A 568 8.12 -57.27 20.90
C VAL A 568 8.47 -56.41 19.66
N PHE A 569 9.50 -56.81 18.94
CA PHE A 569 9.96 -56.14 17.72
C PHE A 569 9.39 -56.81 16.48
N TYR A 570 8.81 -55.96 15.60
CA TYR A 570 8.29 -56.37 14.30
C TYR A 570 9.03 -55.61 13.19
N HIS A 571 9.60 -56.33 12.23
CA HIS A 571 10.31 -55.70 11.10
C HIS A 571 9.41 -55.70 9.87
N LYS A 572 9.28 -54.55 9.26
CA LYS A 572 8.49 -54.33 8.04
C LYS A 572 9.28 -53.51 7.03
N VAL A 573 9.05 -53.79 5.76
CA VAL A 573 9.71 -53.08 4.66
C VAL A 573 8.69 -52.10 4.04
N THR A 574 9.14 -50.90 3.73
CA THR A 574 8.29 -49.93 3.09
C THR A 574 7.99 -50.28 1.63
N ASN A 575 6.75 -50.06 1.22
CA ASN A 575 6.29 -50.24 -0.15
C ASN A 575 6.81 -49.11 -1.09
N LYS A 576 6.36 -49.09 -2.34
CA LYS A 576 6.73 -48.09 -3.34
C LYS A 576 6.39 -46.65 -2.91
N ASP A 577 5.39 -46.47 -2.05
CA ASP A 577 4.95 -45.16 -1.52
C ASP A 577 5.65 -44.81 -0.20
N GLY A 578 6.70 -45.54 0.19
CA GLY A 578 7.48 -45.32 1.41
C GLY A 578 6.78 -45.76 2.70
N ILE A 579 5.70 -46.55 2.62
CA ILE A 579 4.85 -46.90 3.77
C ILE A 579 5.15 -48.33 4.22
N ALA A 580 5.53 -48.50 5.48
CA ALA A 580 5.53 -49.76 6.19
C ALA A 580 4.27 -49.91 7.04
N SER A 581 3.67 -51.09 7.03
CA SER A 581 2.40 -51.36 7.72
C SER A 581 2.53 -52.55 8.67
N LEU A 582 2.05 -52.38 9.90
CA LEU A 582 1.96 -53.42 10.93
C LEU A 582 0.51 -53.64 11.29
N GLY A 583 0.01 -54.87 11.02
CA GLY A 583 -1.34 -55.28 11.44
C GLY A 583 -1.39 -55.42 12.97
N ILE A 584 -2.34 -54.78 13.60
CA ILE A 584 -2.50 -54.79 15.05
C ILE A 584 -3.53 -55.85 15.43
N ARG A 585 -3.08 -56.82 16.28
CA ARG A 585 -3.92 -57.91 16.79
C ARG A 585 -3.81 -58.06 18.30
N LEU A 586 -3.86 -56.91 19.00
CA LEU A 586 -3.82 -56.85 20.45
C LEU A 586 -5.25 -56.75 21.01
N MET A 587 -5.42 -57.10 22.28
CA MET A 587 -6.68 -56.96 23.01
C MET A 587 -7.07 -55.48 23.16
N SER A 588 -8.34 -55.20 23.48
CA SER A 588 -8.79 -53.84 23.77
C SER A 588 -7.96 -53.20 24.90
N GLY A 589 -7.51 -51.97 24.68
CA GLY A 589 -6.60 -51.28 25.60
C GLY A 589 -5.81 -50.17 24.88
N GLU A 590 -4.90 -49.53 25.62
CA GLU A 590 -3.98 -48.54 25.10
C GLU A 590 -2.55 -49.06 25.17
N TYR A 591 -1.82 -48.91 24.08
CA TYR A 591 -0.49 -49.42 23.91
C TYR A 591 0.42 -48.33 23.34
N ILE A 592 1.70 -48.36 23.69
CA ILE A 592 2.71 -47.54 23.05
C ILE A 592 3.40 -48.35 21.98
N ILE A 593 3.45 -47.83 20.78
CA ILE A 593 4.27 -48.34 19.67
C ILE A 593 5.44 -47.41 19.42
N THR A 594 6.65 -47.94 19.41
CA THR A 594 7.82 -47.16 19.01
C THR A 594 8.31 -47.64 17.65
N SER A 595 8.38 -46.71 16.71
CA SER A 595 8.91 -46.95 15.35
C SER A 595 10.36 -46.52 15.28
N TYR A 596 11.23 -47.37 14.73
CA TYR A 596 12.68 -47.13 14.59
C TYR A 596 13.04 -47.16 13.11
N TRP A 597 13.80 -46.17 12.66
CA TRP A 597 14.39 -46.15 11.32
C TRP A 597 15.57 -45.18 11.29
N ASN A 598 16.68 -45.60 10.72
CA ASN A 598 17.88 -44.79 10.43
C ASN A 598 18.34 -43.92 11.63
N ASN A 599 18.50 -44.52 12.81
CA ASN A 599 18.87 -43.88 14.09
C ASN A 599 17.85 -42.86 14.62
N PHE A 600 16.65 -42.84 14.04
CA PHE A 600 15.52 -42.04 14.52
C PHE A 600 14.43 -42.96 15.07
N GLN A 601 13.79 -42.52 16.13
CA GLN A 601 12.65 -43.20 16.72
C GLN A 601 11.53 -42.25 17.03
N THR A 602 10.30 -42.73 16.93
CA THR A 602 9.10 -41.97 17.33
C THR A 602 8.10 -42.91 18.00
N GLY A 603 7.50 -42.42 19.08
CA GLY A 603 6.48 -43.14 19.82
C GLY A 603 5.07 -42.65 19.44
N ASN A 604 4.12 -43.57 19.39
CA ASN A 604 2.71 -43.29 19.16
C ASN A 604 1.83 -44.13 20.08
N THR A 605 0.60 -43.71 20.25
CA THR A 605 -0.43 -44.44 20.96
C THR A 605 -1.28 -45.27 20.00
N ILE A 606 -1.48 -46.55 20.33
CA ILE A 606 -2.51 -47.37 19.71
C ILE A 606 -3.63 -47.53 20.72
N LYS A 607 -4.81 -47.04 20.42
CA LYS A 607 -6.02 -47.20 21.21
C LYS A 607 -6.94 -48.20 20.52
N ILE A 608 -7.21 -49.32 21.21
CA ILE A 608 -8.09 -50.37 20.71
C ILE A 608 -9.37 -50.37 21.53
N ASN A 609 -10.45 -49.96 20.92
CA ASN A 609 -11.77 -50.01 21.55
C ASN A 609 -12.37 -51.43 21.41
N PRO A 610 -13.25 -51.83 22.33
CA PRO A 610 -13.98 -53.11 22.28
C PRO A 610 -14.68 -53.34 20.96
#